data_5db248ea58550927f02ebe0659297421
#
_entry.id   5db248ea58550927f02ebe0659297421
#
_cell.length_a   1.000
_cell.length_b   1.000
_cell.length_c   1.000
_cell.angle_alpha   90.00
_cell.angle_beta   90.00
_cell.angle_gamma   90.00
#
_symmetry.space_group_name_H-M   'P 1'
#
loop_
_entity.id
_entity.type
_entity.pdbx_description
1 polymer ?
#
loop_
_entity_poly.entity_id
_entity_poly.type
_entity_poly.pdbx_seq_one_letter_code
_entity_poly.pdbx_strand_id
1 'polypeptide(L)'
;MTGMSDHHDSEVFSYERTFEQMERMLDKAERKKNYHVLQMEVYPKKSTKWIEHARNFKALEGVIKTLRWCLGDKNILHPLE
;
A
#
# COMPACT_ATOMS: atom_id res chain seq x y z
N MET A 1 -11.40 -19.20 -19.69
CA MET A 1 -11.90 -19.05 -19.54
C MET A 1 -12.37 -18.73 -19.31
N THR A 2 -12.08 -18.87 -19.13
CA THR A 2 -12.59 -18.58 -18.94
C THR A 2 -12.99 -18.29 -18.55
N GLY A 3 -12.76 -18.52 -18.63
CA GLY A 3 -13.33 -18.21 -18.29
C GLY A 3 -13.20 -18.04 -17.70
N MET A 4 -13.04 -18.04 -17.70
CA MET A 4 -13.16 -17.99 -17.22
C MET A 4 -13.51 -17.93 -16.78
N SER A 5 -13.56 -17.99 -16.64
CA SER A 5 -14.04 -18.08 -16.25
C SER A 5 -14.44 -17.93 -15.83
N ASP A 6 -14.41 -17.84 -15.77
CA ASP A 6 -15.18 -17.75 -15.26
C ASP A 6 -15.40 -17.95 -13.83
N HIS A 7 -15.92 -18.75 -13.09
CA HIS A 7 -16.15 -18.87 -11.67
C HIS A 7 -14.92 -19.34 -10.92
N HIS A 8 -13.95 -19.67 -11.67
CA HIS A 8 -12.59 -19.84 -11.17
C HIS A 8 -12.15 -18.61 -10.40
N ASP A 9 -12.64 -17.47 -10.81
CA ASP A 9 -12.26 -16.22 -10.18
C ASP A 9 -12.62 -16.20 -8.72
N SER A 10 -13.71 -16.85 -8.33
CA SER A 10 -14.11 -16.83 -6.94
C SER A 10 -13.17 -17.64 -6.04
N GLU A 11 -12.37 -18.54 -6.61
CA GLU A 11 -11.36 -19.27 -5.85
C GLU A 11 -10.07 -18.47 -5.72
N VAL A 12 -9.75 -17.69 -6.73
CA VAL A 12 -8.53 -16.87 -6.75
C VAL A 12 -8.74 -15.54 -6.07
N PHE A 13 -9.90 -14.93 -6.30
CA PHE A 13 -10.22 -13.65 -5.71
C PHE A 13 -11.04 -13.83 -4.45
N SER A 14 -10.68 -13.07 -3.42
CA SER A 14 -11.48 -12.96 -2.23
C SER A 14 -11.82 -11.49 -2.03
N TYR A 15 -13.10 -11.22 -1.86
CA TYR A 15 -13.56 -9.85 -1.62
C TYR A 15 -13.53 -9.48 -0.15
N GLU A 16 -13.14 -10.44 0.68
CA GLU A 16 -13.06 -10.22 2.13
C GLU A 16 -11.62 -10.34 2.59
N ARG A 17 -11.25 -9.46 3.50
CA ARG A 17 -9.96 -9.52 4.18
C ARG A 17 -10.23 -9.33 5.66
N THR A 18 -9.57 -10.14 6.49
CA THR A 18 -9.70 -10.00 7.94
C THR A 18 -8.94 -8.76 8.42
N PHE A 19 -9.33 -8.27 9.59
CA PHE A 19 -8.60 -7.18 10.22
C PHE A 19 -7.13 -7.55 10.41
N GLU A 20 -6.86 -8.79 10.78
CA GLU A 20 -5.48 -9.24 10.96
C GLU A 20 -4.67 -9.15 9.68
N GLN A 21 -5.27 -9.53 8.55
CA GLN A 21 -4.58 -9.44 7.26
C GLN A 21 -4.30 -7.99 6.90
N MET A 22 -5.26 -7.12 7.13
CA MET A 22 -5.11 -5.69 6.84
C MET A 22 -4.06 -5.05 7.75
N GLU A 23 -4.04 -5.44 9.03
CA GLU A 23 -3.05 -4.91 9.96
C GLU A 23 -1.65 -5.36 9.60
N ARG A 24 -1.47 -6.60 9.16
CA ARG A 24 -0.17 -7.08 8.70
C ARG A 24 0.28 -6.36 7.45
N MET A 25 -0.65 -6.10 6.54
CA MET A 25 -0.33 -5.35 5.32
C MET A 25 0.07 -3.92 5.66
N LEU A 26 -0.65 -3.30 6.59
CA LEU A 26 -0.35 -1.94 7.04
C LEU A 26 1.04 -1.88 7.65
N ASP A 27 1.37 -2.82 8.53
CA ASP A 27 2.68 -2.86 9.17
C ASP A 27 3.79 -3.01 8.13
N LYS A 28 3.59 -3.91 7.16
CA LYS A 28 4.56 -4.12 6.10
C LYS A 28 4.71 -2.86 5.25
N ALA A 29 3.61 -2.20 4.93
CA ALA A 29 3.64 -0.98 4.12
C ALA A 29 4.36 0.15 4.86
N GLU A 30 4.15 0.28 6.17
CA GLU A 30 4.83 1.30 6.97
C GLU A 30 6.33 1.05 7.02
N ARG A 31 6.75 -0.20 7.15
CA ARG A 31 8.17 -0.54 7.15
C ARG A 31 8.82 -0.24 5.81
N LYS A 32 8.12 -0.55 4.71
CA LYS A 32 8.65 -0.23 3.38
C LYS A 32 8.72 1.27 3.15
N LYS A 33 7.71 2.01 3.64
CA LYS A 33 7.75 3.47 3.53
C LYS A 33 8.97 4.03 4.25
N ASN A 34 9.22 3.55 5.46
CA ASN A 34 10.38 4.02 6.23
C ASN A 34 11.69 3.68 5.54
N TYR A 35 11.78 2.51 4.91
CA TYR A 35 12.95 2.15 4.13
C TYR A 35 13.21 3.19 3.03
N HIS A 36 12.17 3.57 2.28
CA HIS A 36 12.35 4.53 1.21
C HIS A 36 12.69 5.94 1.72
N VAL A 37 12.15 6.31 2.88
CA VAL A 37 12.51 7.59 3.51
C VAL A 37 14.01 7.61 3.81
N LEU A 38 14.53 6.54 4.38
CA LEU A 38 15.96 6.45 4.70
C LEU A 38 16.82 6.48 3.44
N GLN A 39 16.37 5.81 2.38
CA GLN A 39 17.11 5.81 1.12
C GLN A 39 17.13 7.19 0.48
N MET A 40 16.03 7.94 0.62
CA MET A 40 15.99 9.30 0.10
C MET A 40 17.00 10.22 0.79
N GLU A 41 17.36 9.92 2.02
CA GLU A 41 18.37 10.68 2.73
C GLU A 41 19.79 10.36 2.25
N VAL A 42 19.98 9.18 1.67
CA VAL A 42 21.28 8.74 1.17
C VAL A 42 21.65 9.37 -0.16
N TYR A 43 20.66 9.56 -1.03
CA TYR A 43 20.91 10.01 -2.41
C TYR A 43 20.70 11.50 -2.54
N PRO A 44 21.42 12.16 -3.49
CA PRO A 44 21.21 13.59 -3.72
C PRO A 44 19.77 13.86 -4.16
N LYS A 45 19.24 14.96 -3.68
CA LYS A 45 17.86 15.34 -3.98
C LYS A 45 17.69 15.46 -5.49
N LYS A 46 16.58 14.91 -6.00
CA LYS A 46 16.22 14.92 -7.41
C LYS A 46 17.12 14.10 -8.31
N SER A 47 18.06 13.32 -7.75
CA SER A 47 18.79 12.34 -8.54
C SER A 47 17.82 11.22 -8.95
N THR A 48 18.23 10.41 -9.93
CA THR A 48 17.40 9.31 -10.43
C THR A 48 17.00 8.36 -9.29
N LYS A 49 17.98 7.99 -8.46
CA LYS A 49 17.70 7.08 -7.32
C LYS A 49 16.76 7.73 -6.30
N TRP A 50 16.99 8.99 -5.99
CA TRP A 50 16.11 9.71 -5.09
C TRP A 50 14.68 9.73 -5.60
N ILE A 51 14.50 10.01 -6.90
CA ILE A 51 13.17 10.05 -7.50
C ILE A 51 12.48 8.70 -7.44
N GLU A 52 13.22 7.61 -7.70
CA GLU A 52 12.65 6.27 -7.60
C GLU A 52 12.12 6.00 -6.20
N HIS A 53 12.90 6.34 -5.17
CA HIS A 53 12.47 6.13 -3.79
C HIS A 53 11.31 7.05 -3.42
N ALA A 54 11.32 8.29 -3.92
CA ALA A 54 10.23 9.23 -3.66
C ALA A 54 8.91 8.72 -4.25
N ARG A 55 8.94 8.14 -5.44
CA ARG A 55 7.75 7.57 -6.06
C ARG A 55 7.21 6.40 -5.25
N ASN A 56 8.09 5.51 -4.79
CA ASN A 56 7.68 4.39 -3.95
C ASN A 56 7.12 4.88 -2.62
N PHE A 57 7.74 5.91 -2.05
CA PHE A 57 7.26 6.52 -0.82
C PHE A 57 5.82 7.04 -0.99
N LYS A 58 5.56 7.77 -2.06
CA LYS A 58 4.23 8.30 -2.32
C LYS A 58 3.19 7.20 -2.54
N ALA A 59 3.56 6.16 -3.28
CA ALA A 59 2.65 5.04 -3.49
C ALA A 59 2.29 4.36 -2.16
N LEU A 60 3.28 4.19 -1.29
CA LEU A 60 3.05 3.55 0.00
C LEU A 60 2.22 4.43 0.93
N GLU A 61 2.35 5.75 0.83
CA GLU A 61 1.47 6.64 1.61
C GLU A 61 0.00 6.40 1.28
N GLY A 62 -0.30 6.21 -0.01
CA GLY A 62 -1.66 5.91 -0.44
C GLY A 62 -2.16 4.57 0.09
N VAL A 63 -1.31 3.55 0.04
CA VAL A 63 -1.64 2.23 0.55
C VAL A 63 -1.94 2.30 2.06
N ILE A 64 -1.07 2.98 2.80
CA ILE A 64 -1.22 3.13 4.25
C ILE A 64 -2.51 3.86 4.58
N LYS A 65 -2.79 4.94 3.88
CA LYS A 65 -3.99 5.73 4.10
C LYS A 65 -5.25 4.89 3.89
N THR A 66 -5.26 4.11 2.80
CA THR A 66 -6.39 3.26 2.46
C THR A 66 -6.60 2.18 3.51
N LEU A 67 -5.51 1.52 3.95
CA LEU A 67 -5.60 0.48 4.94
C LEU A 67 -6.10 1.01 6.29
N ARG A 68 -5.61 2.19 6.69
CA ARG A 68 -6.08 2.81 7.93
C ARG A 68 -7.56 3.14 7.85
N TRP A 69 -8.01 3.63 6.70
CA TRP A 69 -9.42 3.90 6.48
C TRP A 69 -10.24 2.62 6.63
N CYS A 70 -9.79 1.52 6.02
CA CYS A 70 -10.45 0.22 6.11
C CYS A 70 -10.52 -0.29 7.56
N LEU A 71 -9.49 0.03 8.35
CA LEU A 71 -9.41 -0.40 9.74
C LEU A 71 -10.16 0.52 10.70
N GLY A 72 -10.80 1.57 10.16
CA GLY A 72 -11.64 2.45 10.96
C GLY A 72 -10.93 3.61 11.62
N ASP A 73 -9.76 4.02 11.08
CA ASP A 73 -9.04 5.18 11.60
C ASP A 73 -9.86 6.44 11.36
N LYS A 74 -10.29 7.08 12.44
CA LYS A 74 -11.17 8.24 12.38
C LYS A 74 -10.48 9.47 11.82
N ASN A 75 -9.15 9.49 11.80
CA ASN A 75 -8.40 10.60 11.25
C ASN A 75 -8.39 10.62 9.73
N ILE A 76 -8.83 9.52 9.12
CA ILE A 76 -8.89 9.41 7.67
C ILE A 76 -10.35 9.36 7.26
N LEU A 77 -10.86 10.49 6.77
CA LEU A 77 -12.25 10.59 6.36
C LEU A 77 -12.50 9.89 5.04
N HIS A 78 -11.57 10.04 4.10
CA HIS A 78 -11.71 9.44 2.79
C HIS A 78 -10.32 9.21 2.19
N PRO A 79 -10.02 7.97 1.75
CA PRO A 79 -8.66 7.66 1.29
C PRO A 79 -8.24 8.36 0.00
N LEU A 80 -9.20 8.85 -0.75
CA LEU A 80 -8.88 9.55 -2.01
C LEU A 80 -8.66 11.05 -1.81
N GLU A 81 -8.85 11.51 -0.61
CA GLU A 81 -8.57 12.89 -0.24
C GLU A 81 -7.32 12.96 0.60
#